data_cf937895ba45369a72891040dec46e26
#
_entry.id   cf937895ba45369a72891040dec46e26
#
_cell.length_a   1.000
_cell.length_b   1.000
_cell.length_c   1.000
_cell.angle_alpha   90.00
_cell.angle_beta   90.00
_cell.angle_gamma   90.00
#
_symmetry.space_group_name_H-M   'P 1'
#
loop_
_entity.id
_entity.type
_entity.pdbx_description
1 polymer ?
#
loop_
_entity_poly.entity_id
_entity_poly.type
_entity_poly.pdbx_seq_one_letter_code
_entity_poly.pdbx_strand_id
1 'polypeptide(L)'
;FINLKKLNKTYSFLSIFNILILFGLSLAFFFSNIWLGYINDPEMPNLACDLISTGIIFKAKIFFSCFTLLAIILFSLKSKSIFLYFQIFLLAGQFFLMSPIRQLADTSRQLPLRNISKLILSIRQGNETLAMIGIRKPSLHYYSRQIVFYEPNTEEGLINLSERLNTDRRDNYEDQPDYEYKSLLVVIDEYSTRRQQWSKINHQ
;
A
#
# COMPACT_ATOMS: atom_id res chain seq x y z
N PHE A 1 20.22 -43.04 18.48
CA PHE A 1 20.90 -43.00 17.16
C PHE A 1 19.91 -42.53 16.12
N ILE A 2 19.92 -41.25 15.75
CA ILE A 2 19.18 -40.71 14.63
C ILE A 2 19.75 -41.34 13.36
N ASN A 3 18.87 -41.97 12.56
CA ASN A 3 19.25 -42.68 11.36
C ASN A 3 19.78 -41.70 10.31
N LEU A 4 21.09 -41.52 10.25
CA LEU A 4 21.80 -40.58 9.38
C LEU A 4 21.42 -40.71 7.89
N LYS A 5 21.07 -41.93 7.42
CA LYS A 5 20.59 -42.16 6.06
C LYS A 5 19.21 -41.48 5.81
N LYS A 6 18.33 -41.51 6.81
CA LYS A 6 16.99 -40.88 6.73
C LYS A 6 17.15 -39.37 6.73
N LEU A 7 18.05 -38.83 7.52
CA LEU A 7 18.38 -37.40 7.59
C LEU A 7 18.90 -36.90 6.21
N ASN A 8 19.81 -37.62 5.58
CA ASN A 8 20.33 -37.25 4.27
C ASN A 8 19.25 -37.24 3.18
N LYS A 9 18.28 -38.16 3.22
CA LYS A 9 17.21 -38.24 2.24
C LYS A 9 16.24 -37.05 2.41
N THR A 10 15.90 -36.69 3.66
CA THR A 10 15.04 -35.54 3.98
C THR A 10 15.73 -34.23 3.57
N TYR A 11 17.03 -34.13 3.81
CA TYR A 11 17.82 -32.95 3.42
C TYR A 11 17.86 -32.74 1.90
N SER A 12 18.06 -33.83 1.15
CA SER A 12 18.05 -33.77 -0.31
C SER A 12 16.66 -33.37 -0.85
N PHE A 13 15.59 -33.91 -0.29
CA PHE A 13 14.24 -33.57 -0.67
C PHE A 13 13.92 -32.09 -0.41
N LEU A 14 14.28 -31.58 0.76
CA LEU A 14 14.04 -30.16 1.11
C LEU A 14 14.81 -29.21 0.19
N SER A 15 16.05 -29.57 -0.15
CA SER A 15 16.89 -28.79 -1.06
C SER A 15 16.32 -28.74 -2.47
N ILE A 16 15.87 -29.88 -2.99
CA ILE A 16 15.20 -29.93 -4.31
C ILE A 16 13.93 -29.09 -4.31
N PHE A 17 13.10 -29.21 -3.29
CA PHE A 17 11.88 -28.44 -3.16
C PHE A 17 12.14 -26.93 -3.17
N ASN A 18 13.14 -26.45 -2.41
CA ASN A 18 13.53 -25.04 -2.41
C ASN A 18 14.07 -24.58 -3.77
N ILE A 19 14.87 -25.41 -4.45
CA ILE A 19 15.36 -25.09 -5.79
C ILE A 19 14.19 -24.97 -6.78
N LEU A 20 13.19 -25.83 -6.69
CA LEU A 20 11.98 -25.75 -7.53
C LEU A 20 11.20 -24.46 -7.28
N ILE A 21 11.07 -24.04 -6.02
CA ILE A 21 10.42 -22.75 -5.67
C ILE A 21 11.21 -21.58 -6.28
N LEU A 22 12.54 -21.54 -6.08
CA LEU A 22 13.38 -20.49 -6.64
C LEU A 22 13.30 -20.43 -8.15
N PHE A 23 13.33 -21.59 -8.80
CA PHE A 23 13.17 -21.69 -10.25
C PHE A 23 11.81 -21.20 -10.71
N GLY A 24 10.73 -21.60 -10.02
CA GLY A 24 9.38 -21.12 -10.30
C GLY A 24 9.26 -19.61 -10.16
N LEU A 25 9.83 -19.02 -9.10
CA LEU A 25 9.89 -17.58 -8.92
C LEU A 25 10.71 -16.89 -10.01
N SER A 26 11.86 -17.47 -10.39
CA SER A 26 12.66 -16.94 -11.49
C SER A 26 11.86 -16.89 -12.79
N LEU A 27 11.13 -17.97 -13.13
CA LEU A 27 10.25 -18.00 -14.29
C LEU A 27 9.12 -16.99 -14.18
N ALA A 28 8.47 -16.88 -13.01
CA ALA A 28 7.39 -15.94 -12.79
C ALA A 28 7.84 -14.50 -13.05
N PHE A 29 8.99 -14.09 -12.54
CA PHE A 29 9.54 -12.77 -12.81
C PHE A 29 10.04 -12.61 -14.24
N PHE A 30 10.54 -13.66 -14.87
CA PHE A 30 10.94 -13.62 -16.28
C PHE A 30 9.73 -13.33 -17.19
N PHE A 31 8.61 -13.96 -16.90
CA PHE A 31 7.33 -13.74 -17.58
C PHE A 31 6.45 -12.67 -16.91
N SER A 32 7.06 -11.70 -16.23
CA SER A 32 6.33 -10.66 -15.51
C SER A 32 5.36 -9.87 -16.35
N ASN A 33 5.61 -9.71 -17.65
CA ASN A 33 4.71 -9.00 -18.56
C ASN A 33 3.31 -9.63 -18.63
N ILE A 34 3.18 -10.93 -18.32
CA ILE A 34 1.90 -11.63 -18.35
C ILE A 34 1.05 -11.23 -17.13
N TRP A 35 1.63 -11.25 -15.93
CA TRP A 35 0.85 -11.04 -14.72
C TRP A 35 0.80 -9.57 -14.25
N LEU A 36 1.76 -8.74 -14.64
CA LEU A 36 1.74 -7.31 -14.30
C LEU A 36 0.50 -6.59 -14.82
N GLY A 37 0.01 -6.99 -16.00
CA GLY A 37 -1.22 -6.42 -16.58
C GLY A 37 -2.51 -6.76 -15.79
N TYR A 38 -2.46 -7.76 -14.93
CA TYR A 38 -3.61 -8.13 -14.08
C TYR A 38 -3.60 -7.45 -12.72
N ILE A 39 -2.52 -6.72 -12.38
CA ILE A 39 -2.47 -5.94 -11.14
C ILE A 39 -3.37 -4.71 -11.32
N ASN A 40 -4.50 -4.72 -10.62
CA ASN A 40 -5.42 -3.60 -10.58
C ASN A 40 -5.74 -3.28 -9.11
N ASP A 41 -4.85 -2.53 -8.47
CA ASP A 41 -5.04 -2.07 -7.09
C ASP A 41 -5.74 -0.70 -7.12
N PRO A 42 -6.97 -0.58 -6.59
CA PRO A 42 -7.69 0.70 -6.55
C PRO A 42 -6.94 1.81 -5.81
N GLU A 43 -6.10 1.45 -4.84
CA GLU A 43 -5.29 2.41 -4.09
C GLU A 43 -3.99 2.80 -4.79
N MET A 44 -3.52 1.96 -5.72
CA MET A 44 -2.29 2.18 -6.50
C MET A 44 -2.52 1.83 -7.97
N PRO A 45 -3.30 2.62 -8.72
CA PRO A 45 -3.66 2.32 -10.11
C PRO A 45 -2.45 2.23 -11.04
N ASN A 46 -1.36 2.90 -10.71
CA ASN A 46 -0.12 2.91 -11.49
C ASN A 46 0.93 1.89 -11.01
N LEU A 47 0.59 0.99 -10.05
CA LEU A 47 1.54 0.09 -9.41
C LEU A 47 2.36 -0.74 -10.44
N ALA A 48 1.73 -1.25 -11.48
CA ALA A 48 2.41 -2.04 -12.52
C ALA A 48 3.47 -1.20 -13.25
N CYS A 49 3.13 0.04 -13.61
CA CYS A 49 4.07 0.98 -14.25
C CYS A 49 5.20 1.37 -13.31
N ASP A 50 4.89 1.62 -12.04
CA ASP A 50 5.86 2.01 -11.03
C ASP A 50 6.85 0.87 -10.72
N LEU A 51 6.41 -0.37 -10.66
CA LEU A 51 7.26 -1.55 -10.49
C LEU A 51 8.25 -1.73 -11.66
N ILE A 52 7.82 -1.39 -12.88
CA ILE A 52 8.68 -1.45 -14.07
C ILE A 52 9.66 -0.27 -14.07
N SER A 53 9.17 0.96 -13.87
CA SER A 53 9.96 2.20 -13.95
C SER A 53 11.05 2.28 -12.87
N THR A 54 10.77 1.79 -11.68
CA THR A 54 11.75 1.70 -10.57
C THR A 54 12.77 0.58 -10.74
N GLY A 55 12.61 -0.26 -11.77
CA GLY A 55 13.49 -1.39 -12.06
C GLY A 55 13.40 -2.54 -11.05
N ILE A 56 12.38 -2.55 -10.17
CA ILE A 56 12.19 -3.61 -9.17
C ILE A 56 12.02 -4.96 -9.84
N ILE A 57 11.24 -5.02 -10.92
CA ILE A 57 11.04 -6.26 -11.69
C ILE A 57 12.35 -6.77 -12.29
N PHE A 58 13.18 -5.88 -12.83
CA PHE A 58 14.49 -6.26 -13.38
C PHE A 58 15.43 -6.78 -12.27
N LYS A 59 15.47 -6.10 -11.13
CA LYS A 59 16.24 -6.55 -9.96
C LYS A 59 15.77 -7.92 -9.48
N ALA A 60 14.46 -8.16 -9.44
CA ALA A 60 13.90 -9.45 -9.06
C ALA A 60 14.27 -10.57 -10.04
N LYS A 61 14.23 -10.32 -11.36
CA LYS A 61 14.70 -11.28 -12.39
C LYS A 61 16.12 -11.71 -12.14
N ILE A 62 17.03 -10.75 -11.98
CA ILE A 62 18.45 -11.04 -11.73
C ILE A 62 18.61 -11.78 -10.41
N PHE A 63 17.98 -11.28 -9.35
CA PHE A 63 18.09 -11.85 -8.01
C PHE A 63 17.68 -13.32 -8.00
N PHE A 64 16.48 -13.66 -8.43
CA PHE A 64 15.99 -15.03 -8.42
C PHE A 64 16.79 -15.94 -9.35
N SER A 65 17.21 -15.46 -10.54
CA SER A 65 18.02 -16.25 -11.47
C SER A 65 19.40 -16.57 -10.91
N CYS A 66 20.09 -15.57 -10.36
CA CYS A 66 21.42 -15.79 -9.76
C CYS A 66 21.36 -16.75 -8.57
N PHE A 67 20.37 -16.57 -7.70
CA PHE A 67 20.21 -17.45 -6.55
C PHE A 67 19.77 -18.86 -6.94
N THR A 68 18.96 -19.03 -7.98
CA THR A 68 18.61 -20.36 -8.51
C THR A 68 19.86 -21.08 -9.04
N LEU A 69 20.67 -20.41 -9.85
CA LEU A 69 21.89 -20.98 -10.38
C LEU A 69 22.87 -21.40 -9.27
N LEU A 70 23.07 -20.52 -8.29
CA LEU A 70 23.95 -20.81 -7.16
C LEU A 70 23.42 -21.99 -6.33
N ALA A 71 22.12 -22.10 -6.12
CA ALA A 71 21.49 -23.23 -5.43
C ALA A 71 21.73 -24.55 -6.16
N ILE A 72 21.60 -24.57 -7.49
CA ILE A 72 21.85 -25.75 -8.34
C ILE A 72 23.33 -26.17 -8.23
N ILE A 73 24.25 -25.22 -8.30
CA ILE A 73 25.69 -25.48 -8.17
C ILE A 73 25.99 -26.08 -6.80
N LEU A 74 25.55 -25.47 -5.71
CA LEU A 74 25.78 -25.96 -4.35
C LEU A 74 25.18 -27.36 -4.12
N PHE A 75 24.00 -27.61 -4.68
CA PHE A 75 23.36 -28.92 -4.61
C PHE A 75 24.16 -29.97 -5.39
N SER A 76 24.63 -29.64 -6.59
CA SER A 76 25.46 -30.54 -7.43
C SER A 76 26.77 -30.88 -6.76
N LEU A 77 27.38 -29.92 -6.04
CA LEU A 77 28.63 -30.13 -5.27
C LEU A 77 28.37 -30.85 -3.93
N LYS A 78 27.12 -31.24 -3.62
CA LYS A 78 26.71 -31.86 -2.35
C LYS A 78 27.20 -31.09 -1.13
N SER A 79 27.25 -29.76 -1.24
CA SER A 79 27.73 -28.86 -0.19
C SER A 79 26.78 -28.86 0.98
N LYS A 80 27.30 -29.03 2.19
CA LYS A 80 26.53 -28.85 3.44
C LYS A 80 26.15 -27.39 3.68
N SER A 81 26.77 -26.45 2.99
CA SER A 81 26.53 -25.01 3.10
C SER A 81 25.22 -24.55 2.45
N ILE A 82 24.48 -25.44 1.79
CA ILE A 82 23.18 -25.08 1.14
C ILE A 82 22.18 -24.50 2.12
N PHE A 83 22.23 -24.90 3.40
CA PHE A 83 21.34 -24.34 4.43
C PHE A 83 21.70 -22.90 4.78
N LEU A 84 22.98 -22.59 4.95
CA LEU A 84 23.46 -21.22 5.15
C LEU A 84 23.13 -20.34 3.95
N TYR A 85 23.22 -20.89 2.75
CA TYR A 85 22.85 -20.22 1.52
C TYR A 85 21.37 -19.76 1.54
N PHE A 86 20.44 -20.60 1.95
CA PHE A 86 19.01 -20.18 2.03
C PHE A 86 18.79 -19.07 3.05
N GLN A 87 19.53 -19.04 4.16
CA GLN A 87 19.45 -17.93 5.12
C GLN A 87 19.98 -16.63 4.50
N ILE A 88 21.11 -16.68 3.80
CA ILE A 88 21.66 -15.52 3.08
C ILE A 88 20.69 -15.04 1.99
N PHE A 89 20.06 -15.97 1.28
CA PHE A 89 19.04 -15.63 0.28
C PHE A 89 17.87 -14.86 0.89
N LEU A 90 17.32 -15.31 2.02
CA LEU A 90 16.22 -14.63 2.70
C LEU A 90 16.63 -13.21 3.16
N LEU A 91 17.82 -13.08 3.77
CA LEU A 91 18.35 -11.79 4.19
C LEU A 91 18.58 -10.85 2.99
N ALA A 92 19.22 -11.34 1.95
CA ALA A 92 19.46 -10.57 0.73
C ALA A 92 18.13 -10.12 0.09
N GLY A 93 17.14 -11.01 -0.01
CA GLY A 93 15.80 -10.69 -0.53
C GLY A 93 15.11 -9.59 0.27
N GLN A 94 15.26 -9.59 1.59
CA GLN A 94 14.70 -8.56 2.45
C GLN A 94 15.28 -7.16 2.12
N PHE A 95 16.58 -7.06 1.87
CA PHE A 95 17.21 -5.79 1.55
C PHE A 95 17.03 -5.39 0.08
N PHE A 96 17.23 -6.30 -0.86
CA PHE A 96 17.25 -5.97 -2.29
C PHE A 96 15.87 -5.86 -2.93
N LEU A 97 14.88 -6.60 -2.43
CA LEU A 97 13.54 -6.61 -3.00
C LEU A 97 12.49 -5.97 -2.08
N MET A 98 12.42 -6.38 -0.81
CA MET A 98 11.36 -5.90 0.09
C MET A 98 11.55 -4.43 0.47
N SER A 99 12.79 -3.94 0.63
CA SER A 99 13.01 -2.53 0.96
C SER A 99 12.53 -1.57 -0.14
N PRO A 100 12.90 -1.75 -1.42
CA PRO A 100 12.36 -0.93 -2.51
C PRO A 100 10.84 -1.03 -2.68
N ILE A 101 10.26 -2.23 -2.50
CA ILE A 101 8.80 -2.41 -2.58
C ILE A 101 8.09 -1.65 -1.46
N ARG A 102 8.60 -1.71 -0.23
CA ARG A 102 8.06 -0.93 0.89
C ARG A 102 8.14 0.57 0.64
N GLN A 103 9.27 1.04 0.12
CA GLN A 103 9.45 2.45 -0.21
C GLN A 103 8.46 2.89 -1.29
N LEU A 104 8.25 2.08 -2.33
CA LEU A 104 7.26 2.34 -3.36
C LEU A 104 5.85 2.41 -2.77
N ALA A 105 5.48 1.43 -1.94
CA ALA A 105 4.18 1.40 -1.28
C ALA A 105 3.96 2.61 -0.36
N ASP A 106 4.98 3.03 0.40
CA ASP A 106 4.90 4.22 1.25
C ASP A 106 4.72 5.49 0.41
N THR A 107 5.47 5.62 -0.68
CA THR A 107 5.37 6.77 -1.58
C THR A 107 4.00 6.85 -2.26
N SER A 108 3.48 5.73 -2.74
CA SER A 108 2.21 5.71 -3.47
C SER A 108 0.99 5.82 -2.57
N ARG A 109 1.01 5.22 -1.37
CA ARG A 109 -0.15 5.19 -0.46
C ARG A 109 -0.13 6.24 0.63
N GLN A 110 1.01 6.47 1.27
CA GLN A 110 1.09 7.24 2.50
C GLN A 110 1.54 8.70 2.27
N LEU A 111 2.44 8.93 1.33
CA LEU A 111 2.96 10.27 1.07
C LEU A 111 1.87 11.27 0.67
N PRO A 112 0.92 10.96 -0.22
CA PRO A 112 -0.18 11.86 -0.54
C PRO A 112 -1.00 12.24 0.70
N LEU A 113 -1.31 11.27 1.56
CA LEU A 113 -2.08 11.51 2.79
C LEU A 113 -1.31 12.37 3.81
N ARG A 114 0.00 12.16 3.93
CA ARG A 114 0.85 13.01 4.77
C ARG A 114 0.89 14.45 4.26
N ASN A 115 0.98 14.65 2.95
CA ASN A 115 1.00 15.98 2.34
C ASN A 115 -0.36 16.68 2.51
N ILE A 116 -1.46 15.99 2.26
CA ILE A 116 -2.82 16.51 2.49
C ILE A 116 -3.01 16.86 3.96
N SER A 117 -2.58 15.99 4.89
CA SER A 117 -2.69 16.27 6.32
C SER A 117 -1.91 17.51 6.75
N LYS A 118 -0.69 17.71 6.21
CA LYS A 118 0.09 18.95 6.45
C LYS A 118 -0.63 20.18 5.91
N LEU A 119 -1.22 20.08 4.71
CA LEU A 119 -1.99 21.16 4.11
C LEU A 119 -3.20 21.49 4.99
N ILE A 120 -3.97 20.48 5.41
CA ILE A 120 -5.12 20.66 6.32
C ILE A 120 -4.69 21.41 7.58
N LEU A 121 -3.60 20.99 8.22
CA LEU A 121 -3.08 21.64 9.43
C LEU A 121 -2.63 23.09 9.18
N SER A 122 -2.21 23.44 7.98
CA SER A 122 -1.77 24.80 7.64
C SER A 122 -2.91 25.77 7.30
N ILE A 123 -4.02 25.26 6.73
CA ILE A 123 -5.17 26.09 6.31
C ILE A 123 -6.26 26.17 7.36
N ARG A 124 -6.25 25.26 8.33
CA ARG A 124 -7.25 25.19 9.38
C ARG A 124 -7.21 26.44 10.27
N GLN A 125 -8.35 27.10 10.43
CA GLN A 125 -8.48 28.35 11.20
C GLN A 125 -9.10 28.14 12.60
N GLY A 126 -9.54 26.94 12.94
CA GLY A 126 -10.18 26.68 14.23
C GLY A 126 -10.60 25.22 14.45
N ASN A 127 -11.80 25.00 14.95
CA ASN A 127 -12.37 23.68 15.23
C ASN A 127 -13.15 23.09 14.04
N GLU A 128 -12.68 23.33 12.84
CA GLU A 128 -13.31 22.83 11.62
C GLU A 128 -13.34 21.31 11.62
N THR A 129 -14.48 20.75 11.29
CA THR A 129 -14.68 19.31 11.17
C THR A 129 -14.05 18.81 9.88
N LEU A 130 -13.36 17.66 9.94
CA LEU A 130 -12.72 17.05 8.80
C LEU A 130 -13.55 15.88 8.28
N ALA A 131 -13.91 15.90 7.01
CA ALA A 131 -14.59 14.81 6.33
C ALA A 131 -13.76 14.26 5.15
N MET A 132 -13.89 12.97 4.88
CA MET A 132 -13.30 12.32 3.72
C MET A 132 -14.38 11.58 2.95
N ILE A 133 -14.39 11.78 1.64
CA ILE A 133 -15.40 11.25 0.74
C ILE A 133 -14.77 10.29 -0.25
N GLY A 134 -15.45 9.17 -0.49
CA GLY A 134 -15.01 8.14 -1.43
C GLY A 134 -14.23 7.03 -0.74
N ILE A 135 -12.96 6.87 -1.05
CA ILE A 135 -12.15 5.79 -0.49
C ILE A 135 -11.77 6.10 0.95
N ARG A 136 -12.24 5.27 1.88
CA ARG A 136 -11.93 5.39 3.30
C ARG A 136 -10.46 5.11 3.59
N LYS A 137 -9.71 6.12 4.05
CA LYS A 137 -8.29 5.99 4.42
C LYS A 137 -8.07 6.37 5.89
N PRO A 138 -8.05 5.41 6.80
CA PRO A 138 -7.87 5.66 8.24
C PRO A 138 -6.56 6.39 8.58
N SER A 139 -5.55 6.30 7.72
CA SER A 139 -4.28 7.01 7.87
C SER A 139 -4.46 8.53 7.91
N LEU A 140 -5.51 9.09 7.29
CA LEU A 140 -5.79 10.52 7.34
C LEU A 140 -6.08 10.98 8.78
N HIS A 141 -6.87 10.21 9.55
CA HIS A 141 -7.11 10.47 10.96
C HIS A 141 -5.80 10.50 11.77
N TYR A 142 -4.93 9.53 11.52
CA TYR A 142 -3.63 9.45 12.21
C TYR A 142 -2.72 10.65 11.92
N TYR A 143 -2.59 11.03 10.64
CA TYR A 143 -1.70 12.13 10.25
C TYR A 143 -2.27 13.52 10.55
N SER A 144 -3.57 13.71 10.43
CA SER A 144 -4.23 14.98 10.76
C SER A 144 -4.42 15.19 12.26
N ARG A 145 -4.31 14.13 13.07
CA ARG A 145 -4.60 14.12 14.51
C ARG A 145 -6.00 14.62 14.83
N GLN A 146 -6.96 14.36 13.95
CA GLN A 146 -8.35 14.81 14.04
C GLN A 146 -9.30 13.67 13.79
N ILE A 147 -10.52 13.81 14.31
CA ILE A 147 -11.60 12.90 13.95
C ILE A 147 -11.97 13.19 12.50
N VAL A 148 -11.94 12.15 11.67
CA VAL A 148 -12.30 12.23 10.25
C VAL A 148 -13.61 11.49 10.07
N PHE A 149 -14.60 12.16 9.51
CA PHE A 149 -15.87 11.55 9.12
C PHE A 149 -15.72 10.97 7.71
N TYR A 150 -16.14 9.73 7.54
CA TYR A 150 -16.05 9.02 6.26
C TYR A 150 -17.43 8.84 5.70
N GLU A 151 -17.69 9.47 4.55
CA GLU A 151 -18.95 9.33 3.84
C GLU A 151 -18.74 8.74 2.45
N PRO A 152 -19.69 7.92 1.97
CA PRO A 152 -19.61 7.36 0.63
C PRO A 152 -19.75 8.46 -0.42
N ASN A 153 -19.20 8.21 -1.61
CA ASN A 153 -19.37 9.10 -2.77
C ASN A 153 -20.73 8.86 -3.45
N THR A 154 -21.79 9.06 -2.71
CA THR A 154 -23.20 8.92 -3.12
C THR A 154 -24.00 10.15 -2.72
N GLU A 155 -25.20 10.30 -3.25
CA GLU A 155 -26.12 11.38 -2.84
C GLU A 155 -26.48 11.32 -1.36
N GLU A 156 -26.59 10.11 -0.81
CA GLU A 156 -26.80 9.86 0.62
C GLU A 156 -25.62 10.38 1.47
N GLY A 157 -24.36 10.16 1.01
CA GLY A 157 -23.20 10.70 1.70
C GLY A 157 -23.16 12.22 1.76
N LEU A 158 -23.66 12.89 0.72
CA LEU A 158 -23.83 14.35 0.70
C LEU A 158 -24.86 14.82 1.70
N ILE A 159 -26.02 14.14 1.74
CA ILE A 159 -27.09 14.44 2.69
C ILE A 159 -26.58 14.28 4.13
N ASN A 160 -25.91 13.16 4.42
CA ASN A 160 -25.34 12.89 5.74
C ASN A 160 -24.36 13.99 6.17
N LEU A 161 -23.50 14.47 5.25
CA LEU A 161 -22.60 15.58 5.55
C LEU A 161 -23.33 16.88 5.85
N SER A 162 -24.37 17.20 5.07
CA SER A 162 -25.16 18.40 5.29
C SER A 162 -25.94 18.36 6.60
N GLU A 163 -26.48 17.20 6.96
CA GLU A 163 -27.17 16.99 8.24
C GLU A 163 -26.22 17.12 9.43
N ARG A 164 -25.02 16.56 9.36
CA ARG A 164 -23.99 16.69 10.40
C ARG A 164 -23.58 18.14 10.60
N LEU A 165 -23.36 18.89 9.51
CA LEU A 165 -23.09 20.33 9.58
C LEU A 165 -24.22 21.10 10.27
N ASN A 166 -25.46 20.73 9.97
CA ASN A 166 -26.64 21.38 10.57
C ASN A 166 -26.85 20.99 12.05
N THR A 167 -26.53 19.74 12.41
CA THR A 167 -26.60 19.26 13.81
C THR A 167 -25.50 19.90 14.64
N ASP A 168 -24.27 19.93 14.17
CA ASP A 168 -23.17 20.65 14.83
C ASP A 168 -23.47 22.15 14.97
N ARG A 169 -24.26 22.73 14.08
CA ARG A 169 -24.78 24.11 14.21
C ARG A 169 -25.77 24.23 15.34
N ARG A 170 -26.73 23.31 15.50
CA ARG A 170 -27.77 23.38 16.52
C ARG A 170 -27.22 23.21 17.94
N ASP A 171 -26.34 22.24 18.14
CA ASP A 171 -25.83 21.89 19.48
C ASP A 171 -24.94 22.96 20.11
N ASN A 172 -24.42 23.92 19.32
CA ASN A 172 -23.47 24.92 19.78
C ASN A 172 -24.01 26.36 19.81
N TYR A 173 -25.31 26.61 19.49
CA TYR A 173 -25.83 27.95 19.19
C TYR A 173 -26.95 28.47 20.08
N GLU A 174 -27.30 27.78 21.17
CA GLU A 174 -28.35 28.34 22.04
C GLU A 174 -27.92 29.56 22.89
N ASP A 175 -26.59 29.84 23.01
CA ASP A 175 -26.14 30.87 23.96
C ASP A 175 -25.08 31.89 23.48
N GLN A 176 -24.72 32.01 22.17
CA GLN A 176 -23.73 33.03 21.75
C GLN A 176 -24.07 33.79 20.47
N PRO A 177 -24.03 35.15 20.49
CA PRO A 177 -24.41 36.01 19.36
C PRO A 177 -23.30 36.23 18.29
N ASP A 178 -22.07 35.77 18.48
CA ASP A 178 -21.02 35.94 17.50
C ASP A 178 -20.89 34.66 16.60
N TYR A 179 -21.62 34.69 15.50
CA TYR A 179 -21.66 33.61 14.49
C TYR A 179 -20.37 33.51 13.70
N GLU A 180 -19.42 32.74 14.18
CA GLU A 180 -18.35 32.24 13.34
C GLU A 180 -18.88 31.03 12.54
N TYR A 181 -18.98 31.17 11.20
CA TYR A 181 -19.45 30.10 10.33
C TYR A 181 -18.53 28.90 10.47
N LYS A 182 -19.01 27.81 11.06
CA LYS A 182 -18.26 26.57 11.07
C LYS A 182 -18.11 26.06 9.64
N SER A 183 -16.89 26.05 9.15
CA SER A 183 -16.54 25.49 7.86
C SER A 183 -16.21 24.01 8.01
N LEU A 184 -16.50 23.23 6.96
CA LEU A 184 -16.14 21.83 6.85
C LEU A 184 -14.96 21.70 5.89
N LEU A 185 -13.89 21.06 6.33
CA LEU A 185 -12.78 20.67 5.46
C LEU A 185 -13.10 19.29 4.86
N VAL A 186 -13.22 19.24 3.54
CA VAL A 186 -13.55 18.02 2.82
C VAL A 186 -12.35 17.55 2.01
N VAL A 187 -11.93 16.32 2.26
CA VAL A 187 -10.95 15.62 1.43
C VAL A 187 -11.70 14.70 0.48
N ILE A 188 -11.55 14.93 -0.80
CA ILE A 188 -12.20 14.16 -1.86
C ILE A 188 -11.17 13.70 -2.89
N ASP A 189 -11.32 12.48 -3.41
CA ASP A 189 -10.45 12.00 -4.49
C ASP A 189 -10.85 12.63 -5.84
N GLU A 190 -9.88 12.73 -6.76
CA GLU A 190 -10.09 13.34 -8.07
C GLU A 190 -11.17 12.62 -8.90
N TYR A 191 -11.29 11.30 -8.74
CA TYR A 191 -12.31 10.52 -9.45
C TYR A 191 -13.72 10.88 -8.96
N SER A 192 -13.86 11.08 -7.67
CA SER A 192 -15.13 11.48 -7.04
C SER A 192 -15.56 12.90 -7.43
N THR A 193 -14.62 13.84 -7.61
CA THR A 193 -14.94 15.21 -8.01
C THR A 193 -15.54 15.30 -9.41
N ARG A 194 -15.25 14.34 -10.29
CA ARG A 194 -15.80 14.29 -11.66
C ARG A 194 -17.25 13.84 -11.75
N ARG A 195 -17.85 13.35 -10.65
CA ARG A 195 -19.26 12.97 -10.63
C ARG A 195 -20.15 14.21 -10.55
N GLN A 196 -21.22 14.21 -11.34
CA GLN A 196 -22.19 15.34 -11.43
C GLN A 196 -22.74 15.82 -10.08
N GLN A 197 -22.84 14.92 -9.12
CA GLN A 197 -23.35 15.19 -7.77
C GLN A 197 -22.46 16.18 -7.00
N TRP A 198 -21.14 16.12 -7.21
CA TRP A 198 -20.15 16.95 -6.53
C TRP A 198 -19.86 18.25 -7.26
N SER A 199 -20.07 18.31 -8.58
CA SER A 199 -19.92 19.56 -9.36
C SER A 199 -20.94 20.62 -8.93
N LYS A 200 -22.07 20.23 -8.34
CA LYS A 200 -23.10 21.16 -7.82
C LYS A 200 -22.67 21.88 -6.54
N ILE A 201 -21.70 21.33 -5.78
CA ILE A 201 -21.23 21.94 -4.51
C ILE A 201 -20.23 23.07 -4.77
N ASN A 202 -19.48 23.03 -5.86
CA ASN A 202 -18.50 24.05 -6.21
C ASN A 202 -19.12 25.39 -6.67
N HIS A 203 -20.44 25.50 -6.69
CA HIS A 203 -21.16 26.70 -7.15
C HIS A 203 -21.97 27.39 -6.04
N GLN A 204 -21.81 26.99 -4.79
CA GLN A 204 -22.35 27.66 -3.59
C GLN A 204 -21.20 28.18 -2.72
#